data_4fff4701af01243fac2a43080970ba12
#
_entry.id   4fff4701af01243fac2a43080970ba12
#
_cell.length_a   1.000
_cell.length_b   1.000
_cell.length_c   1.000
_cell.angle_alpha   90.00
_cell.angle_beta   90.00
_cell.angle_gamma   90.00
#
_symmetry.space_group_name_H-M   'P 1'
#
loop_
_entity.id
_entity.type
_entity.pdbx_description
1 polymer ?
#
loop_
_entity_poly.entity_id
_entity_poly.type
_entity_poly.pdbx_seq_one_letter_code
_entity_poly.pdbx_strand_id
1 'polypeptide(L)'
;KKDYGHHNYPLERIEKAITWLKSHGNAKIGIAGASTTATLALTAASLFGDISLSIAMTPSDFVWQGFMQGKKDGCKEWPIEGESLFSYKGKPLPYMPFCYQHPDYWRIISEESKRTGNMIASRKLFDDSEAAHPITEEEFIKVENIRGKLFLVGAEDDALWDTAKYIRRMENALRRNRTPAKSR
;
A
#
# COMPACT_ATOMS: atom_id res chain seq x y z
N LYS A 1 -12.77 -16.45 -15.27
CA LYS A 1 -12.96 -15.01 -15.51
C LYS A 1 -11.67 -14.30 -15.10
N LYS A 2 -11.03 -13.55 -15.99
CA LYS A 2 -9.89 -12.72 -15.60
C LYS A 2 -10.42 -11.58 -14.74
N ASP A 3 -9.99 -11.54 -13.50
CA ASP A 3 -10.26 -10.46 -12.58
C ASP A 3 -9.14 -9.43 -12.73
N TYR A 4 -9.49 -8.21 -13.10
CA TYR A 4 -8.55 -7.10 -13.26
C TYR A 4 -8.57 -6.15 -12.05
N GLY A 5 -8.95 -6.66 -10.88
CA GLY A 5 -9.04 -5.86 -9.68
C GLY A 5 -7.76 -5.92 -8.82
N HIS A 6 -7.59 -4.87 -8.06
CA HIS A 6 -6.65 -4.78 -6.95
C HIS A 6 -7.45 -4.87 -5.65
N HIS A 7 -7.92 -6.08 -5.32
CA HIS A 7 -8.75 -6.29 -4.15
C HIS A 7 -8.52 -7.67 -3.55
N ASN A 8 -8.51 -7.70 -2.22
CA ASN A 8 -8.35 -8.89 -1.41
C ASN A 8 -7.23 -9.84 -1.89
N TYR A 9 -6.10 -9.25 -2.35
CA TYR A 9 -4.96 -10.06 -2.78
C TYR A 9 -4.46 -10.89 -1.58
N PRO A 10 -4.45 -12.24 -1.69
CA PRO A 10 -4.12 -13.09 -0.55
C PRO A 10 -2.62 -13.09 -0.27
N LEU A 11 -2.22 -12.54 0.87
CA LEU A 11 -0.82 -12.45 1.31
C LEU A 11 -0.18 -13.83 1.54
N GLU A 12 -0.98 -14.88 1.69
CA GLU A 12 -0.53 -16.27 1.72
C GLU A 12 0.27 -16.69 0.47
N ARG A 13 0.09 -15.97 -0.65
CA ARG A 13 0.92 -16.21 -1.84
C ARG A 13 2.37 -15.81 -1.61
N ILE A 14 2.59 -14.70 -0.90
CA ILE A 14 3.94 -14.27 -0.51
C ILE A 14 4.52 -15.22 0.53
N GLU A 15 3.73 -15.61 1.53
CA GLU A 15 4.14 -16.58 2.55
C GLU A 15 4.57 -17.92 1.93
N LYS A 16 3.80 -18.43 0.97
CA LYS A 16 4.16 -19.65 0.21
C LYS A 16 5.46 -19.46 -0.60
N ALA A 17 5.64 -18.28 -1.24
CA ALA A 17 6.86 -18.00 -1.97
C ALA A 17 8.09 -17.95 -1.05
N ILE A 18 7.97 -17.34 0.13
CA ILE A 18 9.02 -17.33 1.15
C ILE A 18 9.37 -18.77 1.58
N THR A 19 8.36 -19.56 1.89
CA THR A 19 8.53 -20.96 2.29
C THR A 19 9.23 -21.78 1.20
N TRP A 20 8.83 -21.60 -0.05
CA TRP A 20 9.45 -22.25 -1.19
C TRP A 20 10.92 -21.87 -1.36
N LEU A 21 11.23 -20.57 -1.30
CA LEU A 21 12.61 -20.08 -1.40
C LEU A 21 13.50 -20.65 -0.28
N LYS A 22 13.01 -20.70 0.94
CA LYS A 22 13.73 -21.29 2.09
C LYS A 22 13.99 -22.78 1.89
N SER A 23 13.00 -23.54 1.41
CA SER A 23 13.16 -24.96 1.15
C SER A 23 14.17 -25.28 0.03
N HIS A 24 14.49 -24.26 -0.81
CA HIS A 24 15.51 -24.36 -1.86
C HIS A 24 16.85 -23.73 -1.44
N GLY A 25 17.10 -23.61 -0.14
CA GLY A 25 18.40 -23.20 0.40
C GLY A 25 18.66 -21.69 0.41
N ASN A 26 17.67 -20.84 0.14
CA ASN A 26 17.86 -19.39 0.18
C ASN A 26 17.74 -18.87 1.62
N ALA A 27 18.87 -18.52 2.22
CA ALA A 27 18.93 -17.98 3.59
C ALA A 27 18.49 -16.52 3.68
N LYS A 28 18.62 -15.74 2.60
CA LYS A 28 18.24 -14.32 2.54
C LYS A 28 17.21 -14.11 1.45
N ILE A 29 16.08 -13.52 1.81
CA ILE A 29 14.96 -13.27 0.90
C ILE A 29 14.72 -11.76 0.88
N GLY A 30 14.69 -11.20 -0.34
CA GLY A 30 14.31 -9.81 -0.57
C GLY A 30 12.94 -9.72 -1.22
N ILE A 31 12.23 -8.62 -0.95
CA ILE A 31 11.01 -8.24 -1.65
C ILE A 31 11.17 -6.82 -2.17
N ALA A 32 10.73 -6.58 -3.41
CA ALA A 32 10.75 -5.26 -4.01
C ALA A 32 9.43 -4.97 -4.71
N GLY A 33 9.00 -3.72 -4.68
CA GLY A 33 7.79 -3.30 -5.36
C GLY A 33 7.79 -1.80 -5.63
N ALA A 34 6.92 -1.39 -6.57
CA ALA A 34 6.65 0.01 -6.88
C ALA A 34 5.15 0.27 -6.81
N SER A 35 4.74 1.48 -6.38
CA SER A 35 3.32 1.86 -6.31
C SER A 35 2.53 0.86 -5.44
N THR A 36 1.42 0.35 -5.91
CA THR A 36 0.61 -0.69 -5.23
C THR A 36 1.42 -1.91 -4.77
N THR A 37 2.40 -2.34 -5.59
CA THR A 37 3.26 -3.46 -5.20
C THR A 37 4.32 -3.08 -4.17
N ALA A 38 4.67 -1.81 -4.02
CA ALA A 38 5.49 -1.33 -2.91
C ALA A 38 4.72 -1.43 -1.58
N THR A 39 3.45 -1.05 -1.59
CA THR A 39 2.55 -1.23 -0.44
C THR A 39 2.40 -2.71 -0.08
N LEU A 40 2.26 -3.60 -1.09
CA LEU A 40 2.28 -5.05 -0.89
C LEU A 40 3.59 -5.52 -0.23
N ALA A 41 4.74 -5.04 -0.72
CA ALA A 41 6.05 -5.44 -0.20
C ALA A 41 6.22 -5.04 1.28
N LEU A 42 5.80 -3.83 1.65
CA LEU A 42 5.82 -3.35 3.04
C LEU A 42 4.87 -4.16 3.93
N THR A 43 3.64 -4.36 3.47
CA THR A 43 2.63 -5.13 4.22
C THR A 43 3.10 -6.57 4.46
N ALA A 44 3.64 -7.22 3.42
CA ALA A 44 4.19 -8.56 3.56
C ALA A 44 5.39 -8.60 4.52
N ALA A 45 6.32 -7.65 4.41
CA ALA A 45 7.48 -7.60 5.28
C ALA A 45 7.14 -7.30 6.74
N SER A 46 6.07 -6.56 7.01
CA SER A 46 5.58 -6.31 8.37
C SER A 46 4.94 -7.54 9.02
N LEU A 47 4.43 -8.47 8.21
CA LEU A 47 3.80 -9.71 8.67
C LEU A 47 4.76 -10.89 8.69
N PHE A 48 5.69 -10.97 7.73
CA PHE A 48 6.58 -12.13 7.54
C PHE A 48 8.02 -11.78 7.90
N GLY A 49 8.45 -12.20 9.08
CA GLY A 49 9.77 -11.86 9.63
C GLY A 49 10.98 -12.48 8.91
N ASP A 50 10.76 -13.31 7.90
CA ASP A 50 11.80 -13.97 7.09
C ASP A 50 12.31 -13.11 5.91
N ILE A 51 11.72 -11.94 5.69
CA ILE A 51 12.15 -11.01 4.64
C ILE A 51 13.35 -10.20 5.16
N SER A 52 14.51 -10.41 4.54
CA SER A 52 15.79 -9.79 4.94
C SER A 52 16.00 -8.39 4.36
N LEU A 53 15.32 -8.05 3.26
CA LEU A 53 15.39 -6.76 2.58
C LEU A 53 14.05 -6.43 1.95
N SER A 54 13.57 -5.22 2.18
CA SER A 54 12.39 -4.67 1.51
C SER A 54 12.77 -3.39 0.78
N ILE A 55 12.45 -3.32 -0.51
CA ILE A 55 12.62 -2.14 -1.34
C ILE A 55 11.23 -1.70 -1.79
N ALA A 56 10.82 -0.51 -1.36
CA ALA A 56 9.52 0.05 -1.66
C ALA A 56 9.67 1.41 -2.35
N MET A 57 9.29 1.46 -3.62
CA MET A 57 9.32 2.67 -4.43
C MET A 57 7.92 3.25 -4.51
N THR A 58 7.78 4.51 -4.13
CA THR A 58 6.49 5.23 -4.08
C THR A 58 5.36 4.47 -3.36
N PRO A 59 5.59 3.98 -2.11
CA PRO A 59 4.58 3.26 -1.35
C PRO A 59 3.53 4.20 -0.73
N SER A 60 2.38 3.65 -0.30
CA SER A 60 1.63 4.22 0.82
C SER A 60 2.11 3.62 2.14
N ASP A 61 1.85 4.30 3.24
CA ASP A 61 2.11 3.81 4.60
C ASP A 61 0.87 3.18 5.26
N PHE A 62 -0.20 3.05 4.49
CA PHE A 62 -1.47 2.42 4.89
C PHE A 62 -2.01 1.53 3.78
N VAL A 63 -2.89 0.62 4.16
CA VAL A 63 -3.67 -0.17 3.21
C VAL A 63 -4.91 0.63 2.83
N TRP A 64 -5.29 0.66 1.56
CA TRP A 64 -6.52 1.31 1.11
C TRP A 64 -7.56 0.32 0.63
N GLN A 65 -8.75 0.83 0.37
CA GLN A 65 -9.88 0.08 -0.15
C GLN A 65 -9.53 -0.64 -1.46
N GLY A 66 -10.02 -1.84 -1.62
CA GLY A 66 -9.90 -2.58 -2.86
C GLY A 66 -10.66 -1.91 -4.01
N PHE A 67 -10.15 -2.05 -5.22
CA PHE A 67 -10.77 -1.46 -6.40
C PHE A 67 -10.67 -2.36 -7.63
N MET A 68 -11.60 -2.17 -8.57
CA MET A 68 -11.63 -2.86 -9.87
C MET A 68 -11.13 -1.93 -10.96
N GLN A 69 -10.35 -2.49 -11.89
CA GLN A 69 -10.01 -1.81 -13.14
C GLN A 69 -11.06 -2.08 -14.21
N GLY A 70 -11.35 -1.08 -15.05
CA GLY A 70 -12.23 -1.22 -16.19
C GLY A 70 -11.68 -2.18 -17.23
N LYS A 71 -12.53 -3.09 -17.71
CA LYS A 71 -12.13 -4.16 -18.62
C LYS A 71 -11.77 -3.71 -20.02
N LYS A 72 -12.29 -2.58 -20.49
CA LYS A 72 -12.17 -2.14 -21.90
C LYS A 72 -11.08 -1.10 -22.12
N ASP A 73 -10.84 -0.25 -21.16
CA ASP A 73 -9.94 0.88 -21.28
C ASP A 73 -8.82 0.90 -20.21
N GLY A 74 -8.81 -0.07 -19.29
CA GLY A 74 -7.84 -0.18 -18.22
C GLY A 74 -7.87 0.97 -17.20
N CYS A 75 -8.70 1.98 -17.45
CA CYS A 75 -8.68 3.25 -16.73
C CYS A 75 -9.92 3.51 -15.88
N LYS A 76 -10.99 2.74 -16.05
CA LYS A 76 -12.22 2.87 -15.25
C LYS A 76 -12.10 2.09 -13.97
N GLU A 77 -11.49 2.68 -13.00
CA GLU A 77 -11.33 2.13 -11.66
C GLU A 77 -12.51 2.56 -10.79
N TRP A 78 -12.92 1.70 -9.86
CA TRP A 78 -13.89 2.04 -8.84
C TRP A 78 -13.64 1.24 -7.57
N PRO A 79 -13.85 1.85 -6.40
CA PRO A 79 -13.72 1.16 -5.13
C PRO A 79 -14.77 0.06 -4.97
N ILE A 80 -14.43 -0.96 -4.19
CA ILE A 80 -15.33 -2.06 -3.85
C ILE A 80 -15.62 -1.98 -2.36
N GLU A 81 -16.89 -1.82 -2.01
CA GLU A 81 -17.30 -1.77 -0.62
C GLU A 81 -17.01 -3.08 0.11
N GLY A 82 -16.50 -2.98 1.33
CA GLY A 82 -16.18 -4.13 2.16
C GLY A 82 -14.91 -4.90 1.77
N GLU A 83 -14.19 -4.46 0.72
CA GLU A 83 -12.97 -5.12 0.27
C GLU A 83 -11.73 -4.25 0.47
N SER A 84 -10.69 -4.87 0.96
CA SER A 84 -9.36 -4.29 1.11
C SER A 84 -8.50 -4.55 -0.12
N LEU A 85 -7.41 -3.82 -0.27
CA LEU A 85 -6.38 -4.14 -1.26
C LEU A 85 -5.80 -5.56 -1.02
N PHE A 86 -5.62 -5.93 0.25
CA PHE A 86 -5.03 -7.20 0.65
C PHE A 86 -5.91 -7.98 1.63
N SER A 87 -5.76 -9.30 1.61
CA SER A 87 -6.35 -10.20 2.60
C SER A 87 -5.29 -11.12 3.21
N TYR A 88 -5.55 -11.58 4.43
CA TYR A 88 -4.74 -12.59 5.10
C TYR A 88 -5.64 -13.53 5.91
N LYS A 89 -5.41 -14.85 5.79
CA LYS A 89 -6.23 -15.90 6.39
C LYS A 89 -7.73 -15.75 6.07
N GLY A 90 -7.99 -15.39 4.80
CA GLY A 90 -9.36 -15.26 4.28
C GLY A 90 -10.11 -14.02 4.77
N LYS A 91 -9.43 -13.06 5.44
CA LYS A 91 -10.05 -11.82 5.93
C LYS A 91 -9.39 -10.62 5.26
N PRO A 92 -10.17 -9.61 4.81
CA PRO A 92 -9.61 -8.33 4.39
C PRO A 92 -8.77 -7.72 5.52
N LEU A 93 -7.64 -7.09 5.18
CA LEU A 93 -6.91 -6.27 6.14
C LEU A 93 -7.69 -4.97 6.40
N PRO A 94 -7.53 -4.34 7.58
CA PRO A 94 -8.02 -2.99 7.81
C PRO A 94 -7.51 -2.03 6.73
N TYR A 95 -8.36 -1.12 6.26
CA TYR A 95 -8.05 -0.26 5.13
C TYR A 95 -8.74 1.10 5.22
N MET A 96 -8.10 2.12 4.69
CA MET A 96 -8.69 3.44 4.50
C MET A 96 -9.68 3.41 3.33
N PRO A 97 -10.96 3.72 3.55
CA PRO A 97 -11.96 3.78 2.49
C PRO A 97 -11.79 5.05 1.65
N PHE A 98 -12.05 4.94 0.34
CA PHE A 98 -12.16 6.12 -0.50
C PHE A 98 -13.46 6.87 -0.22
N CYS A 99 -13.39 8.20 -0.16
CA CYS A 99 -14.56 9.06 0.03
C CYS A 99 -15.41 9.20 -1.24
N TYR A 100 -14.87 8.85 -2.39
CA TYR A 100 -15.56 8.89 -3.68
C TYR A 100 -15.86 7.49 -4.19
N GLN A 101 -17.10 7.28 -4.64
CA GLN A 101 -17.52 6.06 -5.33
C GLN A 101 -17.67 6.31 -6.84
N HIS A 102 -17.69 5.24 -7.64
CA HIS A 102 -17.97 5.37 -9.08
C HIS A 102 -19.39 5.97 -9.33
N PRO A 103 -19.59 6.94 -10.22
CA PRO A 103 -18.62 7.48 -11.20
C PRO A 103 -17.75 8.64 -10.68
N ASP A 104 -17.96 9.17 -9.49
CA ASP A 104 -17.24 10.35 -8.97
C ASP A 104 -15.76 10.08 -8.79
N TYR A 105 -15.41 8.88 -8.35
CA TYR A 105 -14.02 8.43 -8.25
C TYR A 105 -13.27 8.65 -9.58
N TRP A 106 -13.85 8.17 -10.68
CA TRP A 106 -13.28 8.33 -12.02
C TRP A 106 -13.23 9.79 -12.47
N ARG A 107 -14.29 10.55 -12.18
CA ARG A 107 -14.37 11.96 -12.53
C ARG A 107 -13.25 12.76 -11.88
N ILE A 108 -12.98 12.56 -10.60
CA ILE A 108 -11.89 13.23 -9.86
C ILE A 108 -10.53 12.95 -10.50
N ILE A 109 -10.22 11.68 -10.77
CA ILE A 109 -8.96 11.30 -11.43
C ILE A 109 -8.84 11.98 -12.81
N SER A 110 -9.91 11.98 -13.59
CA SER A 110 -9.93 12.57 -14.93
C SER A 110 -9.75 14.10 -14.91
N GLU A 111 -10.39 14.77 -13.96
CA GLU A 111 -10.25 16.23 -13.77
C GLU A 111 -8.83 16.60 -13.32
N GLU A 112 -8.26 15.86 -12.38
CA GLU A 112 -6.88 16.06 -11.92
C GLU A 112 -5.87 15.85 -13.06
N SER A 113 -6.03 14.79 -13.85
CA SER A 113 -5.18 14.53 -15.01
C SER A 113 -5.21 15.67 -16.02
N LYS A 114 -6.39 16.23 -16.30
CA LYS A 114 -6.53 17.42 -17.17
C LYS A 114 -5.89 18.67 -16.57
N ARG A 115 -6.11 18.89 -15.27
CA ARG A 115 -5.60 20.08 -14.56
C ARG A 115 -4.08 20.09 -14.46
N THR A 116 -3.46 18.94 -14.19
CA THR A 116 -2.02 18.80 -13.97
C THR A 116 -1.24 18.52 -15.25
N GLY A 117 -1.89 18.10 -16.33
CA GLY A 117 -1.25 17.62 -17.54
C GLY A 117 -0.62 16.22 -17.41
N ASN A 118 -0.74 15.59 -16.24
CA ASN A 118 -0.28 14.22 -16.03
C ASN A 118 -1.32 13.22 -16.56
N MET A 119 -0.86 12.18 -17.25
CA MET A 119 -1.74 11.18 -17.85
C MET A 119 -2.58 10.42 -16.80
N ILE A 120 -2.00 10.21 -15.61
CA ILE A 120 -2.67 9.63 -14.45
C ILE A 120 -2.37 10.53 -13.25
N ALA A 121 -3.40 11.09 -12.61
CA ALA A 121 -3.28 11.87 -11.38
C ALA A 121 -4.43 11.54 -10.44
N SER A 122 -4.12 11.13 -9.23
CA SER A 122 -5.11 10.76 -8.21
C SER A 122 -4.80 11.38 -6.84
N ARG A 123 -3.86 12.32 -6.77
CA ARG A 123 -3.44 12.96 -5.52
C ARG A 123 -4.62 13.50 -4.72
N LYS A 124 -5.49 14.25 -5.39
CA LYS A 124 -6.68 14.79 -4.75
C LYS A 124 -7.60 13.72 -4.17
N LEU A 125 -7.76 12.59 -4.87
CA LEU A 125 -8.59 11.48 -4.39
C LEU A 125 -8.08 10.94 -3.03
N PHE A 126 -6.77 10.73 -2.91
CA PHE A 126 -6.16 10.24 -1.68
C PHE A 126 -6.19 11.28 -0.57
N ASP A 127 -5.85 12.54 -0.87
CA ASP A 127 -5.86 13.63 0.10
C ASP A 127 -7.27 13.87 0.68
N ASP A 128 -8.30 13.91 -0.17
CA ASP A 128 -9.68 14.07 0.25
C ASP A 128 -10.17 12.85 1.07
N SER A 129 -9.75 11.65 0.68
CA SER A 129 -10.12 10.43 1.40
C SER A 129 -9.49 10.38 2.79
N GLU A 130 -8.21 10.73 2.92
CA GLU A 130 -7.57 10.86 4.25
C GLU A 130 -8.24 11.95 5.11
N ALA A 131 -8.67 13.06 4.50
CA ALA A 131 -9.36 14.12 5.23
C ALA A 131 -10.75 13.68 5.71
N ALA A 132 -11.47 12.91 4.90
CA ALA A 132 -12.79 12.38 5.25
C ALA A 132 -12.72 11.20 6.23
N HIS A 133 -11.68 10.39 6.14
CA HIS A 133 -11.41 9.24 6.99
C HIS A 133 -9.96 9.27 7.47
N PRO A 134 -9.67 9.94 8.59
CA PRO A 134 -8.34 9.92 9.19
C PRO A 134 -7.90 8.49 9.46
N ILE A 135 -6.71 8.14 8.95
CA ILE A 135 -6.21 6.77 8.98
C ILE A 135 -6.06 6.29 10.43
N THR A 136 -6.65 5.16 10.73
CA THR A 136 -6.58 4.55 12.06
C THR A 136 -5.29 3.77 12.25
N GLU A 137 -4.98 3.47 13.52
CA GLU A 137 -3.77 2.73 13.87
C GLU A 137 -3.74 1.33 13.21
N GLU A 138 -4.88 0.68 13.05
CA GLU A 138 -4.99 -0.64 12.43
C GLU A 138 -4.80 -0.62 10.91
N GLU A 139 -5.09 0.50 10.27
CA GLU A 139 -4.96 0.67 8.81
C GLU A 139 -3.53 0.97 8.38
N PHE A 140 -2.69 1.52 9.29
CA PHE A 140 -1.28 1.73 9.02
C PHE A 140 -0.51 0.42 8.87
N ILE A 141 0.38 0.39 7.87
CA ILE A 141 1.35 -0.69 7.72
C ILE A 141 2.34 -0.61 8.87
N LYS A 142 2.46 -1.69 9.64
CA LYS A 142 3.34 -1.76 10.82
C LYS A 142 4.81 -1.93 10.41
N VAL A 143 5.38 -0.88 9.79
CA VAL A 143 6.77 -0.90 9.32
C VAL A 143 7.76 -1.16 10.45
N GLU A 144 7.42 -0.84 11.68
CA GLU A 144 8.19 -1.12 12.89
C GLU A 144 8.35 -2.62 13.18
N ASN A 145 7.49 -3.47 12.63
CA ASN A 145 7.59 -4.92 12.74
C ASN A 145 8.54 -5.52 11.69
N ILE A 146 8.99 -4.74 10.70
CA ILE A 146 9.90 -5.22 9.66
C ILE A 146 11.27 -5.51 10.29
N ARG A 147 11.69 -6.78 10.23
CA ARG A 147 12.96 -7.23 10.81
C ARG A 147 14.15 -7.04 9.87
N GLY A 148 13.90 -7.04 8.57
CA GLY A 148 14.91 -6.87 7.54
C GLY A 148 15.34 -5.41 7.34
N LYS A 149 16.28 -5.22 6.40
CA LYS A 149 16.62 -3.88 5.93
C LYS A 149 15.47 -3.30 5.11
N LEU A 150 15.22 -2.01 5.27
CA LEU A 150 14.18 -1.29 4.57
C LEU A 150 14.79 -0.15 3.76
N PHE A 151 14.45 -0.11 2.46
CA PHE A 151 14.81 0.98 1.57
C PHE A 151 13.54 1.58 0.97
N LEU A 152 13.29 2.86 1.29
CA LEU A 152 12.11 3.60 0.85
C LEU A 152 12.52 4.67 -0.16
N VAL A 153 11.79 4.76 -1.26
CA VAL A 153 11.96 5.78 -2.29
C VAL A 153 10.62 6.46 -2.54
N GLY A 154 10.58 7.78 -2.49
CA GLY A 154 9.40 8.60 -2.78
C GLY A 154 9.75 9.77 -3.68
N ALA A 155 8.74 10.46 -4.18
CA ALA A 155 8.86 11.69 -4.94
C ALA A 155 8.13 12.83 -4.20
N GLU A 156 8.74 14.01 -4.15
CA GLU A 156 8.13 15.18 -3.50
C GLU A 156 6.91 15.70 -4.30
N ASP A 157 6.94 15.52 -5.61
CA ASP A 157 5.91 15.97 -6.56
C ASP A 157 5.04 14.82 -7.10
N ASP A 158 4.89 13.72 -6.32
CA ASP A 158 4.09 12.57 -6.72
C ASP A 158 2.65 12.97 -7.03
N ALA A 159 2.24 12.74 -8.29
CA ALA A 159 0.91 13.09 -8.77
C ALA A 159 -0.15 12.03 -8.42
N LEU A 160 0.26 10.85 -7.97
CA LEU A 160 -0.67 9.75 -7.65
C LEU A 160 -1.12 9.81 -6.19
N TRP A 161 -0.18 9.95 -5.26
CA TRP A 161 -0.40 10.11 -3.83
C TRP A 161 0.83 10.69 -3.13
N ASP A 162 0.68 11.18 -1.89
CA ASP A 162 1.77 11.87 -1.17
C ASP A 162 2.83 10.91 -0.61
N THR A 163 3.67 10.35 -1.49
CA THR A 163 4.72 9.42 -1.06
C THR A 163 5.72 10.04 -0.10
N ALA A 164 6.02 11.31 -0.25
CA ALA A 164 6.92 12.02 0.67
C ALA A 164 6.33 12.11 2.09
N LYS A 165 5.04 12.45 2.22
CA LYS A 165 4.32 12.46 3.51
C LYS A 165 4.31 11.05 4.13
N TYR A 166 4.02 10.04 3.33
CA TYR A 166 3.91 8.66 3.78
C TYR A 166 5.25 8.13 4.28
N ILE A 167 6.33 8.39 3.57
CA ILE A 167 7.68 8.00 4.00
C ILE A 167 8.05 8.70 5.31
N ARG A 168 7.77 10.01 5.45
CA ARG A 168 8.02 10.72 6.72
C ARG A 168 7.24 10.12 7.90
N ARG A 169 6.00 9.67 7.69
CA ARG A 169 5.23 8.98 8.73
C ARG A 169 5.86 7.65 9.11
N MET A 170 6.28 6.85 8.12
CA MET A 170 6.98 5.57 8.36
C MET A 170 8.32 5.77 9.10
N GLU A 171 9.12 6.75 8.71
CA GLU A 171 10.36 7.10 9.43
C GLU A 171 10.10 7.45 10.89
N ASN A 172 9.04 8.23 11.16
CA ASN A 172 8.66 8.59 12.52
C ASN A 172 8.21 7.36 13.33
N ALA A 173 7.49 6.42 12.75
CA ALA A 173 7.12 5.17 13.38
C ALA A 173 8.35 4.33 13.73
N LEU A 174 9.30 4.19 12.79
CA LEU A 174 10.55 3.47 12.99
C LEU A 174 11.42 4.10 14.09
N ARG A 175 11.49 5.44 14.17
CA ARG A 175 12.25 6.16 15.19
C ARG A 175 11.65 5.98 16.58
N ARG A 176 10.33 6.07 16.73
CA ARG A 176 9.63 5.88 18.00
C ARG A 176 9.91 4.51 18.61
N ASN A 177 9.94 3.46 17.79
CA ASN A 177 10.19 2.10 18.27
C ASN A 177 11.68 1.79 18.56
N ARG A 178 12.62 2.61 18.08
CA ARG A 178 14.05 2.49 18.39
C ARG A 178 14.47 3.24 19.65
N THR A 179 13.63 4.13 20.17
CA THR A 179 13.92 4.87 21.40
C THR A 179 13.43 4.03 22.59
N PRO A 180 14.32 3.55 23.50
CA PRO A 180 13.90 2.83 24.70
C PRO A 180 12.93 3.72 25.50
N ALA A 181 11.80 3.16 25.94
CA ALA A 181 10.90 3.85 26.84
C ALA A 181 11.75 4.35 28.03
N LYS A 182 11.82 5.66 28.24
CA LYS A 182 12.42 6.20 29.46
C LYS A 182 11.62 5.63 30.62
N SER A 183 12.19 4.70 31.38
CA SER A 183 11.64 4.25 32.65
C SER A 183 11.43 5.48 33.53
N ARG A 184 10.17 5.73 33.87
CA ARG A 184 9.81 6.68 34.94
C ARG A 184 10.01 6.03 36.29
#